data_4e833dcfc187720ff8acc76616529b24
#
_entry.id   4e833dcfc187720ff8acc76616529b24
#
_cell.length_a   1.000
_cell.length_b   1.000
_cell.length_c   1.000
_cell.angle_alpha   90.00
_cell.angle_beta   90.00
_cell.angle_gamma   90.00
#
_symmetry.space_group_name_H-M   'P 1'
#
loop_
_entity.id
_entity.type
_entity.pdbx_description
1 polymer ?
#
loop_
_entity_poly.entity_id
_entity_poly.type
_entity_poly.pdbx_seq_one_letter_code
_entity_poly.pdbx_strand_id
1 'polypeptide(L)'
;ISRRAAKEPGYAGLICSADDAVSLTINCEDHLRMQISHAGSQLRQSWKEMDKIDDYINELYPYAFDDQVGYLTTYPTNIGTGMRAYLVLHLALLDSVSRFDDMVDEIGRFGLKLKPAFSSDRQLNGNMYVLYNEKTLGTSEEEILELLDKVGGQLASQERTLRDNSIEQHRLEVEDICYKAYGTIRY
;
A
#
# COMPACT_ATOMS: atom_id res chain seq x y z
N ILE A 1 -1.96 10.76 -8.07
CA ILE A 1 -3.15 11.49 -8.60
C ILE A 1 -4.09 10.46 -9.18
N SER A 2 -5.35 10.43 -8.72
CA SER A 2 -6.31 9.49 -9.29
C SER A 2 -6.52 9.81 -10.79
N ARG A 3 -6.66 8.76 -11.61
CA ARG A 3 -6.93 8.93 -13.06
C ARG A 3 -8.19 9.75 -13.33
N ARG A 4 -9.11 9.81 -12.36
CA ARG A 4 -10.37 10.56 -12.45
C ARG A 4 -10.12 12.06 -12.28
N ALA A 5 -9.30 12.47 -11.31
CA ALA A 5 -8.93 13.87 -11.11
C ALA A 5 -8.22 14.48 -12.33
N ALA A 6 -7.44 13.66 -13.06
CA ALA A 6 -6.77 14.08 -14.29
C ALA A 6 -7.74 14.23 -15.49
N LYS A 7 -8.92 13.57 -15.47
CA LYS A 7 -9.89 13.58 -16.57
C LYS A 7 -10.97 14.65 -16.42
N GLU A 8 -11.24 15.11 -15.21
CA GLU A 8 -12.29 16.10 -14.92
C GLU A 8 -11.70 17.33 -14.20
N PRO A 9 -10.89 18.17 -14.88
CA PRO A 9 -10.12 19.24 -14.24
C PRO A 9 -10.94 20.43 -13.77
N GLY A 10 -12.25 20.47 -14.01
CA GLY A 10 -13.06 21.68 -13.76
C GLY A 10 -13.42 21.95 -12.29
N TYR A 11 -13.39 20.93 -11.42
CA TYR A 11 -13.85 21.05 -10.01
C TYR A 11 -12.94 20.35 -9.00
N ALA A 12 -11.89 19.69 -9.45
CA ALA A 12 -10.94 18.99 -8.58
C ALA A 12 -9.75 19.87 -8.23
N GLY A 13 -9.32 19.80 -6.97
CA GLY A 13 -8.11 20.46 -6.48
C GLY A 13 -7.04 19.45 -6.05
N LEU A 14 -5.78 19.85 -6.14
CA LEU A 14 -4.64 19.10 -5.64
C LEU A 14 -3.72 20.04 -4.87
N ILE A 15 -3.39 19.66 -3.65
CA ILE A 15 -2.39 20.31 -2.81
C ILE A 15 -1.31 19.26 -2.53
N CYS A 16 -0.04 19.61 -2.73
CA CYS A 16 1.09 18.73 -2.41
C CYS A 16 2.07 19.45 -1.50
N SER A 17 2.73 18.70 -0.62
CA SER A 17 3.92 19.17 0.08
C SER A 17 5.08 19.39 -0.90
N ALA A 18 6.07 20.19 -0.50
CA ALA A 18 7.21 20.51 -1.35
C ALA A 18 8.09 19.29 -1.71
N ASP A 19 8.04 18.25 -0.89
CA ASP A 19 8.75 16.98 -1.07
C ASP A 19 7.87 15.87 -1.68
N ASP A 20 6.64 16.19 -2.10
CA ASP A 20 5.65 15.28 -2.65
C ASP A 20 5.26 14.10 -1.71
N ALA A 21 5.68 14.12 -0.44
CA ALA A 21 5.37 13.07 0.51
C ALA A 21 3.89 13.07 0.92
N VAL A 22 3.28 14.26 1.01
CA VAL A 22 1.88 14.46 1.36
C VAL A 22 1.12 15.06 0.19
N SER A 23 -0.04 14.52 -0.11
CA SER A 23 -0.97 15.10 -1.09
C SER A 23 -2.40 15.09 -0.57
N LEU A 24 -3.13 16.16 -0.88
CA LEU A 24 -4.55 16.32 -0.61
C LEU A 24 -5.28 16.54 -1.93
N THR A 25 -6.20 15.67 -2.28
CA THR A 25 -7.10 15.83 -3.43
C THR A 25 -8.49 16.23 -2.95
N ILE A 26 -9.09 17.19 -3.65
CA ILE A 26 -10.40 17.78 -3.33
C ILE A 26 -11.34 17.49 -4.48
N ASN A 27 -12.58 17.08 -4.15
CA ASN A 27 -13.67 16.80 -5.10
C ASN A 27 -13.29 15.76 -6.19
N CYS A 28 -12.68 14.65 -5.77
CA CYS A 28 -12.39 13.53 -6.65
C CYS A 28 -13.39 12.37 -6.46
N GLU A 29 -12.98 11.25 -5.89
CA GLU A 29 -13.88 10.14 -5.55
C GLU A 29 -14.66 10.46 -4.27
N ASP A 30 -13.96 10.97 -3.27
CA ASP A 30 -14.51 11.57 -2.06
C ASP A 30 -14.26 13.08 -2.08
N HIS A 31 -14.93 13.85 -1.21
CA HIS A 31 -14.75 15.29 -1.11
C HIS A 31 -13.31 15.67 -0.76
N LEU A 32 -12.70 14.93 0.15
CA LEU A 32 -11.30 15.04 0.52
C LEU A 32 -10.65 13.65 0.48
N ARG A 33 -9.45 13.58 -0.06
CA ARG A 33 -8.60 12.40 0.02
C ARG A 33 -7.18 12.84 0.31
N MET A 34 -6.70 12.48 1.48
CA MET A 34 -5.33 12.71 1.91
C MET A 34 -4.50 11.47 1.65
N GLN A 35 -3.26 11.66 1.27
CA GLN A 35 -2.31 10.59 1.05
C GLN A 35 -0.94 11.01 1.55
N ILE A 36 -0.29 10.11 2.29
CA ILE A 36 1.10 10.26 2.72
C ILE A 36 1.86 9.01 2.32
N SER A 37 3.13 9.16 1.95
CA SER A 37 4.00 8.04 1.59
C SER A 37 5.40 8.22 2.15
N HIS A 38 5.91 7.17 2.80
CA HIS A 38 7.26 7.10 3.33
C HIS A 38 7.98 5.87 2.79
N ALA A 39 9.30 5.97 2.67
CA ALA A 39 10.14 4.84 2.33
C ALA A 39 10.28 3.90 3.53
N GLY A 40 10.24 2.57 3.28
CA GLY A 40 10.33 1.55 4.31
C GLY A 40 9.01 1.31 5.06
N SER A 41 9.05 0.47 6.11
CA SER A 41 7.87 0.12 6.90
C SER A 41 7.63 1.17 7.99
N GLN A 42 6.89 2.23 7.66
CA GLN A 42 6.63 3.37 8.55
C GLN A 42 5.12 3.67 8.67
N LEU A 43 4.25 2.64 8.63
CA LEU A 43 2.80 2.82 8.66
C LEU A 43 2.33 3.65 9.87
N ARG A 44 2.80 3.32 11.07
CA ARG A 44 2.40 4.03 12.29
C ARG A 44 2.86 5.48 12.31
N GLN A 45 4.02 5.78 11.75
CA GLN A 45 4.50 7.16 11.64
C GLN A 45 3.67 7.91 10.61
N SER A 46 3.45 7.32 9.45
CA SER A 46 2.60 7.90 8.40
C SER A 46 1.19 8.21 8.92
N TRP A 47 0.62 7.29 9.69
CA TRP A 47 -0.70 7.50 10.30
C TRP A 47 -0.69 8.68 11.28
N LYS A 48 0.28 8.75 12.21
CA LYS A 48 0.39 9.87 13.18
C LYS A 48 0.60 11.24 12.52
N GLU A 49 1.26 11.28 11.39
CA GLU A 49 1.46 12.52 10.64
C GLU A 49 0.18 12.90 9.89
N MET A 50 -0.52 11.93 9.33
CA MET A 50 -1.79 12.16 8.65
C MET A 50 -2.89 12.57 9.62
N ASP A 51 -2.98 11.92 10.77
CA ASP A 51 -3.92 12.19 11.85
C ASP A 51 -3.89 13.68 12.27
N LYS A 52 -2.70 14.27 12.42
CA LYS A 52 -2.56 15.71 12.71
C LYS A 52 -3.10 16.61 11.61
N ILE A 53 -2.98 16.19 10.36
CA ILE A 53 -3.50 16.94 9.22
C ILE A 53 -5.03 16.81 9.19
N ASP A 54 -5.51 15.60 9.46
CA ASP A 54 -6.94 15.29 9.55
C ASP A 54 -7.62 16.10 10.65
N ASP A 55 -7.09 16.08 11.87
CA ASP A 55 -7.56 16.86 13.00
C ASP A 55 -7.64 18.35 12.65
N TYR A 56 -6.56 18.90 12.08
CA TYR A 56 -6.52 20.32 11.68
C TYR A 56 -7.61 20.68 10.66
N ILE A 57 -7.85 19.82 9.67
CA ILE A 57 -8.88 20.05 8.66
C ILE A 57 -10.27 19.91 9.29
N ASN A 58 -10.48 18.89 10.14
CA ASN A 58 -11.74 18.62 10.79
C ASN A 58 -12.16 19.74 11.78
N GLU A 59 -11.20 20.39 12.45
CA GLU A 59 -11.46 21.57 13.28
C GLU A 59 -12.04 22.73 12.46
N LEU A 60 -11.57 22.92 11.22
CA LEU A 60 -12.01 23.99 10.33
C LEU A 60 -13.29 23.64 9.56
N TYR A 61 -13.40 22.38 9.15
CA TYR A 61 -14.46 21.86 8.31
C TYR A 61 -14.92 20.50 8.85
N PRO A 62 -15.86 20.50 9.82
CA PRO A 62 -16.32 19.27 10.45
C PRO A 62 -16.80 18.24 9.42
N TYR A 63 -16.28 17.01 9.52
CA TYR A 63 -16.65 15.93 8.63
C TYR A 63 -18.03 15.37 8.94
N ALA A 64 -18.67 14.77 7.95
CA ALA A 64 -19.84 13.95 8.14
C ALA A 64 -19.44 12.67 8.86
N PHE A 65 -19.81 12.53 10.11
CA PHE A 65 -19.46 11.42 11.00
C PHE A 65 -20.69 10.91 11.74
N ASP A 66 -20.76 9.60 11.93
CA ASP A 66 -21.79 8.92 12.72
C ASP A 66 -21.12 8.03 13.77
N ASP A 67 -21.57 8.10 15.02
CA ASP A 67 -20.95 7.40 16.15
C ASP A 67 -20.97 5.87 16.03
N GLN A 68 -21.88 5.30 15.22
CA GLN A 68 -21.99 3.86 15.03
C GLN A 68 -21.26 3.37 13.77
N VAL A 69 -21.18 4.23 12.77
CA VAL A 69 -20.68 3.85 11.44
C VAL A 69 -19.30 4.43 11.16
N GLY A 70 -18.95 5.57 11.75
CA GLY A 70 -17.70 6.29 11.48
C GLY A 70 -17.88 7.39 10.42
N TYR A 71 -16.83 7.66 9.65
CA TYR A 71 -16.86 8.67 8.59
C TYR A 71 -17.81 8.27 7.47
N LEU A 72 -18.70 9.20 7.11
CA LEU A 72 -19.68 9.05 6.03
C LEU A 72 -19.06 9.59 4.74
N THR A 73 -18.49 8.68 3.95
CA THR A 73 -17.81 9.01 2.70
C THR A 73 -18.75 8.95 1.50
N THR A 74 -18.43 9.68 0.43
CA THR A 74 -19.18 9.62 -0.83
C THR A 74 -19.07 8.23 -1.47
N TYR A 75 -17.90 7.59 -1.29
CA TYR A 75 -17.64 6.25 -1.82
C TYR A 75 -17.96 5.21 -0.75
N PRO A 76 -18.99 4.36 -0.92
CA PRO A 76 -19.45 3.44 0.13
C PRO A 76 -18.39 2.48 0.67
N THR A 77 -17.38 2.14 -0.14
CA THR A 77 -16.29 1.26 0.27
C THR A 77 -15.29 1.90 1.22
N ASN A 78 -15.40 3.21 1.46
CA ASN A 78 -14.51 3.95 2.37
C ASN A 78 -15.20 4.31 3.70
N ILE A 79 -16.49 4.00 3.85
CA ILE A 79 -17.26 4.24 5.10
C ILE A 79 -16.59 3.53 6.28
N GLY A 80 -16.61 4.15 7.45
CA GLY A 80 -15.99 3.67 8.67
C GLY A 80 -14.77 4.49 9.04
N THR A 81 -13.60 3.88 9.10
CA THR A 81 -12.34 4.62 9.34
C THR A 81 -11.96 5.57 8.20
N GLY A 82 -12.53 5.40 7.01
CA GLY A 82 -12.09 6.15 5.83
C GLY A 82 -10.63 5.86 5.41
N MET A 83 -9.93 5.00 6.16
CA MET A 83 -8.49 4.77 6.03
C MET A 83 -8.16 3.56 5.15
N ARG A 84 -7.23 3.75 4.22
CA ARG A 84 -6.56 2.66 3.51
C ARG A 84 -5.07 2.79 3.68
N ALA A 85 -4.47 1.82 4.35
CA ALA A 85 -3.04 1.74 4.55
C ALA A 85 -2.43 0.74 3.54
N TYR A 86 -1.27 1.07 3.00
CA TYR A 86 -0.61 0.33 1.93
C TYR A 86 0.83 0.03 2.29
N LEU A 87 1.27 -1.21 2.06
CA LEU A 87 2.67 -1.61 2.09
C LEU A 87 3.07 -2.06 0.69
N VAL A 88 4.13 -1.49 0.15
CA VAL A 88 4.73 -1.94 -1.12
C VAL A 88 5.88 -2.88 -0.79
N LEU A 89 5.82 -4.11 -1.29
CA LEU A 89 6.73 -5.20 -1.00
C LEU A 89 7.35 -5.72 -2.31
N HIS A 90 8.64 -6.05 -2.29
CA HIS A 90 9.31 -6.76 -3.37
C HIS A 90 9.43 -8.24 -3.00
N LEU A 91 8.67 -9.11 -3.68
CA LEU A 91 8.48 -10.53 -3.36
C LEU A 91 8.93 -11.42 -4.53
N ALA A 92 10.21 -11.26 -4.96
CA ALA A 92 10.73 -11.90 -6.16
C ALA A 92 10.76 -13.43 -6.09
N LEU A 93 11.17 -13.99 -4.95
CA LEU A 93 11.23 -15.43 -4.76
C LEU A 93 9.93 -16.00 -4.22
N LEU A 94 9.25 -15.27 -3.36
CA LEU A 94 7.98 -15.72 -2.81
C LEU A 94 6.90 -15.84 -3.90
N ASP A 95 6.89 -14.95 -4.91
CA ASP A 95 6.01 -15.03 -6.08
C ASP A 95 6.26 -16.29 -6.95
N SER A 96 7.47 -16.83 -6.92
CA SER A 96 7.84 -18.04 -7.68
C SER A 96 7.45 -19.36 -7.00
N VAL A 97 7.03 -19.31 -5.72
CA VAL A 97 6.63 -20.51 -4.97
C VAL A 97 5.25 -20.98 -5.43
N SER A 98 5.09 -22.29 -5.65
CA SER A 98 3.83 -22.89 -6.13
C SER A 98 2.59 -22.63 -5.24
N ARG A 99 2.79 -22.27 -3.96
CA ARG A 99 1.72 -21.95 -3.00
C ARG A 99 1.48 -20.45 -2.83
N PHE A 100 2.00 -19.61 -3.71
CA PHE A 100 1.83 -18.16 -3.60
C PHE A 100 0.35 -17.74 -3.69
N ASP A 101 -0.38 -18.34 -4.64
CA ASP A 101 -1.81 -18.03 -4.81
C ASP A 101 -2.65 -18.47 -3.60
N ASP A 102 -2.35 -19.62 -3.00
CA ASP A 102 -3.01 -20.07 -1.75
C ASP A 102 -2.77 -19.04 -0.62
N MET A 103 -1.55 -18.53 -0.51
CA MET A 103 -1.21 -17.52 0.48
C MET A 103 -1.94 -16.18 0.22
N VAL A 104 -2.10 -15.76 -1.03
CA VAL A 104 -2.89 -14.58 -1.39
C VAL A 104 -4.35 -14.76 -0.94
N ASP A 105 -4.91 -15.95 -1.15
CA ASP A 105 -6.28 -16.26 -0.72
C ASP A 105 -6.41 -16.28 0.81
N GLU A 106 -5.42 -16.81 1.53
CA GLU A 106 -5.39 -16.76 3.00
C GLU A 106 -5.35 -15.33 3.53
N ILE A 107 -4.51 -14.47 2.94
CA ILE A 107 -4.43 -13.03 3.26
C ILE A 107 -5.80 -12.37 3.06
N GLY A 108 -6.52 -12.75 1.99
CA GLY A 108 -7.87 -12.26 1.71
C GLY A 108 -8.88 -12.57 2.83
N ARG A 109 -8.77 -13.71 3.49
CA ARG A 109 -9.66 -14.10 4.60
C ARG A 109 -9.50 -13.18 5.83
N PHE A 110 -8.35 -12.56 6.00
CA PHE A 110 -8.11 -11.58 7.07
C PHE A 110 -8.60 -10.17 6.72
N GLY A 111 -9.22 -9.96 5.54
CA GLY A 111 -9.68 -8.64 5.10
C GLY A 111 -8.56 -7.75 4.54
N LEU A 112 -7.42 -8.34 4.22
CA LEU A 112 -6.34 -7.71 3.48
C LEU A 112 -6.37 -8.15 2.01
N LYS A 113 -5.68 -7.39 1.16
CA LYS A 113 -5.51 -7.73 -0.24
C LYS A 113 -4.06 -7.56 -0.66
N LEU A 114 -3.53 -8.59 -1.30
CA LEU A 114 -2.20 -8.57 -1.92
C LEU A 114 -2.39 -8.61 -3.43
N LYS A 115 -1.84 -7.63 -4.14
CA LYS A 115 -1.92 -7.57 -5.61
C LYS A 115 -0.64 -6.99 -6.22
N PRO A 116 -0.36 -7.25 -7.51
CA PRO A 116 0.71 -6.58 -8.24
C PRO A 116 0.58 -5.04 -8.14
N ALA A 117 1.71 -4.35 -7.94
CA ALA A 117 1.71 -2.91 -7.66
C ALA A 117 1.44 -2.06 -8.90
N PHE A 118 2.03 -2.40 -10.04
CA PHE A 118 2.04 -1.55 -11.23
C PHE A 118 1.28 -2.12 -12.42
N SER A 119 1.23 -3.44 -12.56
CA SER A 119 0.59 -4.12 -13.67
C SER A 119 -0.07 -5.41 -13.19
N SER A 120 -1.18 -5.81 -13.82
CA SER A 120 -1.75 -7.15 -13.65
C SER A 120 -0.89 -8.25 -14.28
N ASP A 121 0.00 -7.90 -15.21
CA ASP A 121 0.99 -8.81 -15.77
C ASP A 121 2.18 -8.90 -14.78
N ARG A 122 2.40 -10.10 -14.24
CA ARG A 122 3.48 -10.37 -13.29
C ARG A 122 4.85 -10.04 -13.88
N GLN A 123 5.09 -10.30 -15.17
CA GLN A 123 6.37 -10.03 -15.83
C GLN A 123 6.69 -8.54 -15.91
N LEU A 124 5.65 -7.68 -16.08
CA LEU A 124 5.81 -6.23 -16.17
C LEU A 124 5.79 -5.55 -14.80
N ASN A 125 5.51 -6.29 -13.73
CA ASN A 125 5.37 -5.75 -12.39
C ASN A 125 6.71 -5.63 -11.63
N GLY A 126 7.77 -6.29 -12.08
CA GLY A 126 9.07 -6.35 -11.38
C GLY A 126 8.96 -6.99 -9.99
N ASN A 127 8.03 -7.93 -9.79
CA ASN A 127 7.74 -8.62 -8.52
C ASN A 127 7.40 -7.67 -7.36
N MET A 128 6.91 -6.48 -7.69
CA MET A 128 6.41 -5.51 -6.71
C MET A 128 4.94 -5.77 -6.42
N TYR A 129 4.61 -5.88 -5.15
CA TYR A 129 3.26 -6.15 -4.64
C TYR A 129 2.80 -5.07 -3.69
N VAL A 130 1.50 -4.83 -3.65
CA VAL A 130 0.85 -3.94 -2.68
C VAL A 130 -0.03 -4.77 -1.78
N LEU A 131 0.26 -4.72 -0.48
CA LEU A 131 -0.59 -5.23 0.59
C LEU A 131 -1.38 -4.07 1.19
N TYR A 132 -2.70 -4.20 1.31
CA TYR A 132 -3.57 -3.15 1.87
C TYR A 132 -4.83 -3.74 2.51
N ASN A 133 -5.49 -2.94 3.39
CA ASN A 133 -6.78 -3.31 3.95
C ASN A 133 -7.91 -3.11 2.93
N GLU A 134 -8.74 -4.14 2.75
CA GLU A 134 -9.92 -4.05 1.88
C GLU A 134 -11.13 -3.47 2.63
N LYS A 135 -11.20 -3.70 3.94
CA LYS A 135 -12.28 -3.22 4.79
C LYS A 135 -11.87 -1.96 5.55
N THR A 136 -12.83 -1.06 5.74
CA THR A 136 -12.71 0.18 6.51
C THR A 136 -13.81 0.28 7.56
N LEU A 137 -14.83 -0.58 7.50
CA LEU A 137 -15.96 -0.63 8.41
C LEU A 137 -15.83 -1.81 9.38
N GLY A 138 -16.12 -1.57 10.66
CA GLY A 138 -16.12 -2.61 11.69
C GLY A 138 -14.73 -3.00 12.21
N THR A 139 -13.75 -2.13 12.01
CA THR A 139 -12.38 -2.26 12.51
C THR A 139 -11.83 -0.87 12.82
N SER A 140 -10.90 -0.74 13.74
CA SER A 140 -10.23 0.50 14.06
C SER A 140 -8.97 0.71 13.20
N GLU A 141 -8.49 1.95 13.14
CA GLU A 141 -7.24 2.31 12.46
C GLU A 141 -6.06 1.53 13.03
N GLU A 142 -5.99 1.40 14.36
CA GLU A 142 -4.93 0.67 15.05
C GLU A 142 -4.94 -0.82 14.68
N GLU A 143 -6.11 -1.47 14.64
CA GLU A 143 -6.24 -2.87 14.21
C GLU A 143 -5.81 -3.07 12.76
N ILE A 144 -6.12 -2.12 11.87
CA ILE A 144 -5.68 -2.14 10.48
C ILE A 144 -4.14 -2.08 10.41
N LEU A 145 -3.54 -1.14 11.15
CA LEU A 145 -2.09 -0.97 11.16
C LEU A 145 -1.37 -2.20 11.75
N GLU A 146 -1.86 -2.74 12.86
CA GLU A 146 -1.31 -3.94 13.49
C GLU A 146 -1.34 -5.14 12.55
N LEU A 147 -2.48 -5.35 11.89
CA LEU A 147 -2.66 -6.46 10.97
C LEU A 147 -1.72 -6.34 9.76
N LEU A 148 -1.60 -5.14 9.17
CA LEU A 148 -0.70 -4.88 8.04
C LEU A 148 0.77 -5.02 8.43
N ASP A 149 1.19 -4.48 9.57
CA ASP A 149 2.56 -4.63 10.06
C ASP A 149 2.90 -6.12 10.30
N LYS A 150 1.99 -6.88 10.90
CA LYS A 150 2.16 -8.31 11.16
C LYS A 150 2.29 -9.09 9.86
N VAL A 151 1.33 -8.98 8.96
CA VAL A 151 1.31 -9.75 7.70
C VAL A 151 2.43 -9.30 6.77
N GLY A 152 2.65 -8.00 6.63
CA GLY A 152 3.74 -7.45 5.82
C GLY A 152 5.12 -7.85 6.34
N GLY A 153 5.31 -7.85 7.66
CA GLY A 153 6.52 -8.34 8.30
C GLY A 153 6.77 -9.83 8.07
N GLN A 154 5.72 -10.66 8.12
CA GLN A 154 5.81 -12.10 7.81
C GLN A 154 6.19 -12.35 6.34
N LEU A 155 5.55 -11.66 5.39
CA LEU A 155 5.89 -11.76 3.97
C LEU A 155 7.34 -11.35 3.70
N ALA A 156 7.79 -10.23 4.26
CA ALA A 156 9.15 -9.76 4.12
C ALA A 156 10.18 -10.74 4.75
N SER A 157 9.85 -11.36 5.87
CA SER A 157 10.70 -12.37 6.51
C SER A 157 10.80 -13.64 5.68
N GLN A 158 9.68 -14.13 5.17
CA GLN A 158 9.66 -15.31 4.29
C GLN A 158 10.45 -15.08 3.00
N GLU A 159 10.27 -13.93 2.35
CA GLU A 159 11.03 -13.54 1.17
C GLU A 159 12.54 -13.53 1.45
N ARG A 160 12.98 -12.94 2.59
CA ARG A 160 14.40 -12.93 2.98
C ARG A 160 14.94 -14.34 3.19
N THR A 161 14.21 -15.19 3.90
CA THR A 161 14.60 -16.59 4.12
C THR A 161 14.74 -17.35 2.78
N LEU A 162 13.82 -17.15 1.84
CA LEU A 162 13.93 -17.77 0.51
C LEU A 162 15.15 -17.26 -0.26
N ARG A 163 15.45 -15.96 -0.17
CA ARG A 163 16.66 -15.39 -0.81
C ARG A 163 17.93 -15.96 -0.23
N ASP A 164 18.03 -16.03 1.10
CA ASP A 164 19.21 -16.59 1.77
C ASP A 164 19.42 -18.06 1.37
N ASN A 165 18.36 -18.87 1.41
CA ASN A 165 18.42 -20.27 0.99
C ASN A 165 18.78 -20.42 -0.50
N SER A 166 18.27 -19.56 -1.37
CA SER A 166 18.59 -19.59 -2.80
C SER A 166 20.06 -19.24 -3.06
N ILE A 167 20.60 -18.26 -2.35
CA ILE A 167 22.01 -17.87 -2.43
C ILE A 167 22.91 -19.01 -1.94
N GLU A 168 22.56 -19.69 -0.85
CA GLU A 168 23.34 -20.81 -0.33
C GLU A 168 23.34 -22.03 -1.28
N GLN A 169 22.18 -22.37 -1.85
CA GLN A 169 22.01 -23.57 -2.67
C GLN A 169 22.47 -23.37 -4.12
N HIS A 170 22.31 -22.18 -4.67
CA HIS A 170 22.51 -21.85 -6.09
C HIS A 170 23.48 -20.68 -6.31
N ARG A 171 24.48 -20.55 -5.46
CA ARG A 171 25.37 -19.38 -5.42
C ARG A 171 25.96 -19.02 -6.80
N LEU A 172 26.48 -20.00 -7.53
CA LEU A 172 27.12 -19.74 -8.81
C LEU A 172 26.14 -19.28 -9.89
N GLU A 173 24.91 -19.82 -9.88
CA GLU A 173 23.85 -19.40 -10.80
C GLU A 173 23.38 -17.98 -10.50
N VAL A 174 23.21 -17.65 -9.23
CA VAL A 174 22.82 -16.30 -8.78
C VAL A 174 23.91 -15.28 -9.14
N GLU A 175 25.18 -15.60 -8.87
CA GLU A 175 26.33 -14.76 -9.25
C GLU A 175 26.39 -14.54 -10.77
N ASP A 176 26.20 -15.58 -11.58
CA ASP A 176 26.21 -15.48 -13.04
C ASP A 176 25.10 -14.56 -13.57
N ILE A 177 23.88 -14.71 -13.05
CA ILE A 177 22.75 -13.83 -13.39
C ILE A 177 23.05 -12.37 -13.01
N CYS A 178 23.56 -12.14 -11.80
CA CYS A 178 23.90 -10.80 -11.31
C CYS A 178 25.01 -10.15 -12.17
N TYR A 179 26.07 -10.89 -12.50
CA TYR A 179 27.17 -10.36 -13.33
C TYR A 179 26.73 -10.09 -14.77
N LYS A 180 25.87 -10.94 -15.35
CA LYS A 180 25.29 -10.69 -16.67
C LYS A 180 24.40 -9.45 -16.68
N ALA A 181 23.52 -9.31 -15.69
CA ALA A 181 22.68 -8.12 -15.53
C ALA A 181 23.52 -6.85 -15.34
N TYR A 182 24.55 -6.90 -14.49
CA TYR A 182 25.46 -5.79 -14.27
C TYR A 182 26.22 -5.40 -15.57
N GLY A 183 26.69 -6.38 -16.32
CA GLY A 183 27.34 -6.15 -17.61
C GLY A 183 26.40 -5.46 -18.61
N THR A 184 25.12 -5.88 -18.66
CA THR A 184 24.13 -5.28 -19.56
C THR A 184 23.78 -3.84 -19.19
N ILE A 185 23.77 -3.51 -17.88
CA ILE A 185 23.45 -2.14 -17.42
C ILE A 185 24.65 -1.20 -17.65
N ARG A 186 25.88 -1.72 -17.59
CA ARG A 186 27.10 -0.92 -17.64
C ARG A 186 27.57 -0.60 -19.07
N TYR A 187 27.19 -1.40 -20.04
CA TYR A 187 27.59 -1.29 -21.46
C TYR A 187 26.37 -1.21 -22.37
#